data_fb900229265831636c83bcacb1661e80
#
_entry.id   fb900229265831636c83bcacb1661e80
#
_cell.length_a   1.000
_cell.length_b   1.000
_cell.length_c   1.000
_cell.angle_alpha   90.00
_cell.angle_beta   90.00
_cell.angle_gamma   90.00
#
_symmetry.space_group_name_H-M   'P 1'
#
loop_
_entity.id
_entity.type
_entity.pdbx_description
1 polymer ?
#
loop_
_entity_poly.entity_id
_entity_poly.type
_entity_poly.pdbx_seq_one_letter_code
_entity_poly.pdbx_strand_id
1 'polypeptide(L)'
;MADKLSISLKFPFTSAAGVKISSLPITRLKRKDISAAQSNTKDEAALEDFLLAKMTGLTIEDLMDLDIADSKTVTEVFREMAGGGDLAAVLGRSAVVSTEDAAV
;
A
#
# COMPACT_ATOMS: atom_id res chain seq x y z
N MET A 1 4.15 1.56 22.24
CA MET A 1 3.65 2.02 21.28
C MET A 1 3.54 1.15 20.16
N ALA A 2 2.50 0.99 19.70
CA ALA A 2 2.28 0.08 18.65
C ALA A 2 3.25 0.34 17.53
N ASP A 3 3.75 -0.70 16.98
CA ASP A 3 4.63 -0.58 15.87
C ASP A 3 3.86 -0.09 14.67
N LYS A 4 4.33 0.98 14.09
CA LYS A 4 3.71 1.50 12.90
C LYS A 4 4.51 1.01 11.71
N LEU A 5 3.88 0.19 10.91
CA LEU A 5 4.51 -0.30 9.70
C LEU A 5 4.32 0.73 8.59
N SER A 6 5.30 0.80 7.71
CA SER A 6 5.22 1.69 6.57
C SER A 6 5.95 1.07 5.40
N ILE A 7 5.59 1.50 4.21
CA ILE A 7 6.25 1.07 2.98
C ILE A 7 7.14 2.22 2.54
N SER A 8 8.44 1.95 2.39
CA SER A 8 9.36 2.94 1.84
C SER A 8 9.27 2.86 0.33
N LEU A 9 9.01 3.99 -0.30
CA LEU A 9 8.87 4.02 -1.75
C LEU A 9 10.24 4.06 -2.40
N LYS A 10 10.42 3.24 -3.44
CA LYS A 10 11.64 3.29 -4.23
C LYS A 10 11.63 4.51 -5.13
N PHE A 11 10.44 4.95 -5.52
CA PHE A 11 10.28 6.09 -6.42
C PHE A 11 9.31 7.08 -5.80
N PRO A 12 9.80 7.92 -4.87
CA PRO A 12 8.93 8.91 -4.24
C PRO A 12 8.28 9.83 -5.29
N PHE A 13 7.12 10.34 -4.96
CA PHE A 13 6.40 11.20 -5.87
C PHE A 13 5.74 12.35 -5.10
N THR A 14 5.24 13.33 -5.83
CA THR A 14 4.53 14.46 -5.23
C THR A 14 3.04 14.26 -5.41
N SER A 15 2.30 14.35 -4.31
CA SER A 15 0.86 14.15 -4.36
C SER A 15 0.17 15.32 -5.05
N ALA A 16 -1.11 15.16 -5.35
CA ALA A 16 -1.90 16.22 -5.95
C ALA A 16 -1.93 17.46 -5.05
N ALA A 17 -1.79 17.27 -3.75
CA ALA A 17 -1.77 18.37 -2.79
C ALA A 17 -0.40 19.07 -2.72
N GLY A 18 0.59 18.60 -3.48
CA GLY A 18 1.91 19.20 -3.50
C GLY A 18 2.84 18.69 -2.42
N VAL A 19 2.48 17.61 -1.75
CA VAL A 19 3.29 17.04 -0.67
C VAL A 19 4.14 15.91 -1.25
N LYS A 20 5.43 15.92 -0.94
CA LYS A 20 6.31 14.85 -1.37
C LYS A 20 6.05 13.62 -0.53
N ILE A 21 5.83 12.50 -1.18
CA ILE A 21 5.54 11.23 -0.50
C ILE A 21 6.69 10.28 -0.76
N SER A 22 7.37 9.88 0.30
CA SER A 22 8.49 8.94 0.19
C SER A 22 8.24 7.66 0.97
N SER A 23 7.19 7.63 1.77
CA SER A 23 6.79 6.42 2.47
C SER A 23 5.30 6.46 2.70
N LEU A 24 4.70 5.28 2.89
CA LEU A 24 3.26 5.16 3.10
C LEU A 24 3.02 4.46 4.42
N PRO A 25 2.16 5.02 5.28
CA PRO A 25 1.78 4.31 6.50
C PRO A 25 0.88 3.13 6.14
N ILE A 26 0.88 2.10 6.97
CA ILE A 26 0.03 0.94 6.76
C ILE A 26 -0.99 0.89 7.88
N THR A 27 -2.26 0.93 7.50
CA THR A 27 -3.37 0.82 8.43
C THR A 27 -4.04 -0.53 8.20
N ARG A 28 -4.22 -1.31 9.26
CA ARG A 28 -4.92 -2.58 9.11
C ARG A 28 -6.37 -2.31 8.78
N LEU A 29 -6.87 -3.02 7.79
CA LEU A 29 -8.24 -2.88 7.36
C LEU A 29 -9.12 -3.86 8.12
N LYS A 30 -10.39 -3.50 8.27
CA LYS A 30 -11.37 -4.31 8.96
C LYS A 30 -12.52 -4.61 8.02
N ARG A 31 -13.38 -5.51 8.44
CA ARG A 31 -14.53 -5.90 7.63
C ARG A 31 -15.37 -4.69 7.23
N LYS A 32 -15.51 -3.70 8.12
CA LYS A 32 -16.29 -2.52 7.81
C LYS A 32 -15.71 -1.73 6.64
N ASP A 33 -14.39 -1.79 6.48
CA ASP A 33 -13.74 -1.09 5.38
C ASP A 33 -14.11 -1.73 4.05
N ILE A 34 -14.18 -3.07 4.02
CA ILE A 34 -14.59 -3.79 2.82
C ILE A 34 -16.04 -3.47 2.50
N SER A 35 -16.89 -3.46 3.52
CA SER A 35 -18.31 -3.14 3.31
C SER A 35 -18.51 -1.74 2.76
N ALA A 36 -17.72 -0.78 3.28
CA ALA A 36 -17.82 0.60 2.80
C ALA A 36 -17.39 0.68 1.33
N ALA A 37 -16.33 -0.02 0.97
CA ALA A 37 -15.87 -0.01 -0.41
C ALA A 37 -16.90 -0.66 -1.33
N GLN A 38 -17.52 -1.75 -0.90
CA GLN A 38 -18.54 -2.44 -1.69
C GLN A 38 -19.77 -1.57 -1.90
N SER A 39 -20.06 -0.67 -0.95
CA SER A 39 -21.15 0.26 -1.09
C SER A 39 -20.88 1.32 -2.15
N ASN A 40 -19.61 1.59 -2.42
CA ASN A 40 -19.21 2.62 -3.36
C ASN A 40 -19.04 2.12 -4.78
N THR A 41 -18.74 0.84 -4.96
CA THR A 41 -18.50 0.31 -6.29
C THR A 41 -18.76 -1.19 -6.33
N LYS A 42 -19.15 -1.68 -7.50
CA LYS A 42 -19.30 -3.11 -7.74
C LYS A 42 -18.18 -3.64 -8.62
N ASP A 43 -17.31 -2.75 -9.10
CA ASP A 43 -16.19 -3.16 -9.93
C ASP A 43 -15.06 -3.63 -9.02
N GLU A 44 -14.59 -4.86 -9.25
CA GLU A 44 -13.56 -5.46 -8.38
C GLU A 44 -12.25 -4.67 -8.39
N ALA A 45 -11.86 -4.15 -9.55
CA ALA A 45 -10.64 -3.37 -9.63
C ALA A 45 -10.76 -2.08 -8.82
N ALA A 46 -11.90 -1.41 -8.95
CA ALA A 46 -12.12 -0.19 -8.19
C ALA A 46 -12.24 -0.48 -6.70
N LEU A 47 -12.82 -1.64 -6.36
CA LEU A 47 -12.93 -2.05 -4.97
C LEU A 47 -11.56 -2.20 -4.34
N GLU A 48 -10.65 -2.86 -5.03
CA GLU A 48 -9.29 -3.03 -4.55
C GLU A 48 -8.61 -1.67 -4.38
N ASP A 49 -8.80 -0.77 -5.35
CA ASP A 49 -8.20 0.56 -5.26
C ASP A 49 -8.70 1.32 -4.04
N PHE A 50 -9.99 1.23 -3.74
CA PHE A 50 -10.53 1.86 -2.53
C PHE A 50 -9.86 1.31 -1.28
N LEU A 51 -9.66 0.00 -1.23
CA LEU A 51 -9.06 -0.62 -0.06
C LEU A 51 -7.59 -0.26 0.06
N LEU A 52 -6.86 -0.22 -1.06
CA LEU A 52 -5.46 0.18 -1.04
C LEU A 52 -5.32 1.64 -0.61
N ALA A 53 -6.20 2.49 -1.09
CA ALA A 53 -6.18 3.89 -0.70
C ALA A 53 -6.42 4.03 0.80
N LYS A 54 -7.37 3.26 1.32
CA LYS A 54 -7.68 3.31 2.75
C LYS A 54 -6.52 2.79 3.58
N MET A 55 -5.88 1.73 3.13
CA MET A 55 -4.76 1.13 3.85
C MET A 55 -3.58 2.08 3.92
N THR A 56 -3.31 2.82 2.85
CA THR A 56 -2.13 3.68 2.76
C THR A 56 -2.40 5.12 3.12
N GLY A 57 -3.67 5.51 3.22
CA GLY A 57 -4.02 6.91 3.48
C GLY A 57 -3.94 7.80 2.27
N LEU A 58 -3.75 7.23 1.09
CA LEU A 58 -3.71 8.01 -0.14
C LEU A 58 -5.12 8.23 -0.69
N THR A 59 -5.27 9.26 -1.52
CA THR A 59 -6.47 9.37 -2.34
C THR A 59 -6.32 8.39 -3.50
N ILE A 60 -7.43 8.12 -4.17
CA ILE A 60 -7.38 7.25 -5.35
C ILE A 60 -6.45 7.88 -6.40
N GLU A 61 -6.53 9.19 -6.56
CA GLU A 61 -5.70 9.89 -7.53
C GLU A 61 -4.21 9.69 -7.23
N ASP A 62 -3.82 9.85 -5.98
CA ASP A 62 -2.42 9.69 -5.59
C ASP A 62 -1.99 8.24 -5.69
N LEU A 63 -2.91 7.32 -5.40
CA LEU A 63 -2.62 5.90 -5.54
C LEU A 63 -2.24 5.56 -6.98
N MET A 64 -2.93 6.18 -7.94
CA MET A 64 -2.65 5.95 -9.35
C MET A 64 -1.30 6.52 -9.79
N ASP A 65 -0.74 7.43 -9.01
CA ASP A 65 0.56 8.02 -9.33
C ASP A 65 1.74 7.22 -8.79
N LEU A 66 1.50 6.14 -8.08
CA LEU A 66 2.58 5.29 -7.61
C LEU A 66 3.32 4.66 -8.78
N ASP A 67 4.64 4.56 -8.66
CA ASP A 67 5.41 3.81 -9.63
C ASP A 67 4.95 2.36 -9.59
N ILE A 68 5.05 1.67 -10.70
CA ILE A 68 4.55 0.30 -10.79
C ILE A 68 5.25 -0.62 -9.80
N ALA A 69 6.54 -0.39 -9.53
CA ALA A 69 7.28 -1.21 -8.56
C ALA A 69 6.73 -1.00 -7.16
N ASP A 70 6.42 0.24 -6.80
CA ASP A 70 5.88 0.55 -5.48
C ASP A 70 4.43 0.08 -5.37
N SER A 71 3.68 0.18 -6.46
CA SER A 71 2.31 -0.33 -6.49
C SER A 71 2.28 -1.83 -6.24
N LYS A 72 3.24 -2.56 -6.80
CA LYS A 72 3.33 -4.00 -6.56
C LYS A 72 3.55 -4.30 -5.09
N THR A 73 4.44 -3.56 -4.45
CA THR A 73 4.70 -3.74 -3.02
C THR A 73 3.45 -3.46 -2.19
N VAL A 74 2.73 -2.40 -2.53
CA VAL A 74 1.49 -2.06 -1.83
C VAL A 74 0.49 -3.20 -1.96
N THR A 75 0.35 -3.76 -3.17
CA THR A 75 -0.58 -4.86 -3.39
C THR A 75 -0.17 -6.10 -2.61
N GLU A 76 1.12 -6.39 -2.56
CA GLU A 76 1.61 -7.55 -1.80
C GLU A 76 1.30 -7.41 -0.32
N VAL A 77 1.50 -6.22 0.23
CA VAL A 77 1.20 -5.96 1.64
C VAL A 77 -0.30 -6.15 1.89
N PHE A 78 -1.12 -5.64 0.97
CA PHE A 78 -2.57 -5.78 1.10
C PHE A 78 -2.98 -7.24 1.12
N ARG A 79 -2.44 -8.04 0.21
CA ARG A 79 -2.80 -9.45 0.11
C ARG A 79 -2.34 -10.21 1.36
N GLU A 80 -1.17 -9.88 1.86
CA GLU A 80 -0.68 -10.53 3.07
C GLU A 80 -1.56 -10.16 4.26
N MET A 81 -1.98 -8.91 4.33
CA MET A 81 -2.86 -8.45 5.40
C MET A 81 -4.19 -9.19 5.34
N ALA A 82 -4.75 -9.33 4.14
CA ALA A 82 -6.04 -10.01 3.98
C ALA A 82 -5.95 -11.48 4.35
N GLY A 83 -4.78 -12.08 4.15
CA GLY A 83 -4.58 -13.48 4.52
C GLY A 83 -4.15 -13.69 5.96
N GLY A 84 -4.02 -12.62 6.73
CA GLY A 84 -3.60 -12.74 8.13
C GLY A 84 -2.12 -12.98 8.33
N GLY A 85 -1.31 -12.71 7.29
CA GLY A 85 0.11 -12.94 7.35
C GLY A 85 0.87 -11.87 8.12
N ASP A 86 2.18 -12.04 8.17
CA ASP A 86 3.06 -11.15 8.91
C ASP A 86 3.53 -10.03 7.99
N LEU A 87 2.98 -8.85 8.19
CA LEU A 87 3.30 -7.70 7.35
C LEU A 87 4.76 -7.28 7.49
N ALA A 88 5.31 -7.43 8.69
CA ALA A 88 6.70 -7.07 8.91
C ALA A 88 7.62 -7.94 8.06
N ALA A 89 7.27 -9.22 7.91
CA ALA A 89 8.06 -10.13 7.08
C ALA A 89 7.99 -9.73 5.61
N VAL A 90 6.81 -9.33 5.14
CA VAL A 90 6.67 -8.90 3.75
C VAL A 90 7.49 -7.66 3.50
N LEU A 91 7.40 -6.68 4.41
CA LEU A 91 8.16 -5.44 4.26
C LEU A 91 9.65 -5.70 4.32
N GLY A 92 10.07 -6.63 5.18
CA GLY A 92 11.48 -7.00 5.25
C GLY A 92 11.96 -7.67 3.97
N ARG A 93 11.14 -8.54 3.38
CA ARG A 93 11.49 -9.18 2.12
C ARG A 93 11.64 -8.16 1.00
N SER A 94 10.75 -7.19 0.96
CA SER A 94 10.84 -6.14 -0.05
C SER A 94 12.15 -5.38 0.07
N ALA A 95 12.55 -5.06 1.29
CA ALA A 95 13.79 -4.35 1.53
C ALA A 95 15.00 -5.21 1.12
N VAL A 96 14.95 -6.50 1.46
CA VAL A 96 16.04 -7.43 1.12
C VAL A 96 16.15 -7.56 -0.41
N VAL A 97 15.01 -7.72 -1.07
CA VAL A 97 15.03 -7.84 -2.52
C VAL A 97 15.61 -6.60 -3.17
N SER A 98 15.23 -5.42 -2.64
CA SER A 98 15.80 -4.18 -3.16
C SER A 98 17.31 -4.16 -2.99
N THR A 99 17.80 -4.62 -1.85
CA THR A 99 19.23 -4.64 -1.57
C THR A 99 19.93 -5.58 -2.53
N GLU A 100 19.34 -6.74 -2.77
CA GLU A 100 19.91 -7.71 -3.68
C GLU A 100 19.98 -7.15 -5.08
N ASP A 101 18.94 -6.49 -5.51
CA ASP A 101 18.90 -5.88 -6.83
C ASP A 101 20.00 -4.85 -6.95
N ALA A 102 20.23 -4.08 -5.91
CA ALA A 102 21.26 -3.08 -5.93
C ALA A 102 22.65 -3.72 -5.98
N ALA A 103 22.79 -4.89 -5.37
CA ALA A 103 24.07 -5.58 -5.34
C ALA A 103 24.38 -6.27 -6.67
N VAL A 104 23.37 -6.59 -7.41
CA VAL A 104 23.54 -7.25 -8.69
C VAL A 104 23.81 -6.24 -9.78
#